data_8f554335796f975c6fa857c9117ea17a
#
_entry.id   8f554335796f975c6fa857c9117ea17a
#
_cell.length_a   1.000
_cell.length_b   1.000
_cell.length_c   1.000
_cell.angle_alpha   90.00
_cell.angle_beta   90.00
_cell.angle_gamma   90.00
#
_symmetry.space_group_name_H-M   'P 1'
#
loop_
_entity.id
_entity.type
_entity.pdbx_description
1 polymer ?
#
loop_
_entity_poly.entity_id
_entity_poly.type
_entity_poly.pdbx_seq_one_letter_code
_entity_poly.pdbx_strand_id
1 'polypeptide(L)' 'MIKIAIIGYGYWGPNLLRNFENSNFFEVKYVCDKNNESLKKISSSNKKIIKTREI' A
#
# COMPACT_ATOMS: atom_id res chain seq x y z
N MET A 1 12.80 4.35 -10.13
CA MET A 1 12.02 3.33 -9.38
C MET A 1 10.77 2.95 -10.14
N ILE A 2 10.43 1.68 -10.06
CA ILE A 2 9.18 1.19 -10.64
C ILE A 2 8.04 1.53 -9.69
N LYS A 3 7.04 2.22 -10.18
CA LYS A 3 5.87 2.57 -9.38
C LYS A 3 4.87 1.43 -9.41
N ILE A 4 4.38 1.04 -8.24
CA ILE A 4 3.45 -0.08 -8.12
C ILE A 4 2.22 0.32 -7.32
N ALA A 5 1.18 -0.49 -7.45
CA ALA A 5 -0.02 -0.39 -6.65
C ALA A 5 -0.27 -1.72 -5.95
N ILE A 6 -0.70 -1.67 -4.70
CA ILE A 6 -1.13 -2.85 -3.96
C ILE A 6 -2.65 -2.87 -4.00
N ILE A 7 -3.21 -3.93 -4.57
CA ILE A 7 -4.65 -4.10 -4.65
C ILE A 7 -5.04 -5.23 -3.70
N GLY A 8 -5.85 -4.88 -2.71
CA GLY A 8 -6.19 -5.79 -1.63
C GLY A 8 -5.21 -5.67 -0.48
N TYR A 9 -5.64 -5.03 0.60
CA TYR A 9 -4.79 -4.78 1.77
C TYR A 9 -5.32 -5.55 2.98
N GLY A 10 -5.51 -6.87 2.79
CA GLY A 10 -5.99 -7.76 3.84
C GLY A 10 -4.88 -8.19 4.77
N TYR A 11 -4.92 -9.46 5.15
CA TYR A 11 -3.99 -10.01 6.14
C TYR A 11 -2.51 -9.81 5.78
N TRP A 12 -2.17 -10.01 4.49
CA TRP A 12 -0.79 -9.89 4.02
C TRP A 12 -0.40 -8.49 3.58
N GLY A 13 -1.36 -7.58 3.51
CA GLY A 13 -1.12 -6.23 3.01
C GLY A 13 0.00 -5.48 3.74
N PRO A 14 -0.01 -5.45 5.09
CA PRO A 14 1.04 -4.74 5.83
C PRO A 14 2.44 -5.27 5.56
N ASN A 15 2.59 -6.60 5.41
CA ASN A 15 3.89 -7.21 5.10
C ASN A 15 4.35 -6.84 3.71
N LEU A 16 3.44 -6.88 2.73
CA LEU A 16 3.77 -6.51 1.36
C LEU A 16 4.19 -5.05 1.27
N LEU A 17 3.43 -4.17 1.89
CA LEU A 17 3.74 -2.74 1.86
C LEU A 17 5.11 -2.47 2.47
N ARG A 18 5.40 -3.06 3.62
CA ARG A 18 6.68 -2.87 4.28
C ARG A 18 7.84 -3.35 3.42
N ASN A 19 7.68 -4.53 2.80
CA ASN A 19 8.73 -5.08 1.95
C ASN A 19 9.00 -4.20 0.74
N PHE A 20 7.96 -3.69 0.09
CA PHE A 20 8.15 -2.81 -1.06
C PHE A 20 8.71 -1.45 -0.66
N GLU A 21 8.31 -0.93 0.50
CA GLU A 21 8.85 0.35 0.97
C GLU A 21 10.34 0.26 1.31
N ASN A 22 10.80 -0.91 1.72
CA ASN A 22 12.22 -1.14 2.00
C ASN A 22 13.03 -1.44 0.75
N SER A 23 12.39 -1.62 -0.39
CA SER A 23 13.07 -1.90 -1.64
C SER A 23 13.59 -0.62 -2.29
N ASN A 24 14.77 -0.68 -2.87
CA ASN A 24 15.32 0.42 -3.65
C ASN A 24 14.84 0.42 -5.10
N PHE A 25 14.06 -0.59 -5.49
CA PHE A 25 13.62 -0.75 -6.88
C PHE A 25 12.17 -0.35 -7.10
N PHE A 26 11.36 -0.32 -6.05
CA PHE A 26 9.93 -0.11 -6.15
C PHE A 26 9.47 1.06 -5.30
N GLU A 27 8.48 1.78 -5.81
CA GLU A 27 7.80 2.82 -5.07
C GLU A 27 6.32 2.49 -5.03
N VAL A 28 5.75 2.35 -3.83
CA VAL A 28 4.32 2.11 -3.69
C VAL A 28 3.59 3.44 -3.86
N LYS A 29 2.79 3.53 -4.90
CA LYS A 29 2.05 4.75 -5.22
C LYS A 29 0.63 4.71 -4.69
N TYR A 30 -0.03 3.55 -4.82
CA TYR A 30 -1.43 3.38 -4.43
C TYR A 30 -1.60 2.12 -3.59
N VAL A 31 -2.51 2.19 -2.63
CA VAL A 31 -3.03 1.02 -1.94
C VAL A 31 -4.55 1.05 -2.07
N CYS A 32 -5.10 0.02 -2.67
CA CYS A 32 -6.53 -0.09 -2.96
C CYS A 32 -7.15 -1.23 -2.16
N ASP A 33 -8.27 -0.96 -1.50
CA ASP A 33 -9.06 -1.99 -0.84
C ASP A 33 -10.48 -1.47 -0.68
N LYS A 34 -11.45 -2.33 -0.93
CA LYS A 34 -12.85 -1.97 -0.76
C LYS A 34 -13.22 -1.78 0.71
N ASN A 35 -12.46 -2.41 1.60
CA ASN A 35 -12.70 -2.35 3.03
C ASN A 35 -11.94 -1.17 3.63
N ASN A 36 -12.68 -0.19 4.11
CA ASN A 36 -12.12 1.03 4.69
C ASN A 36 -11.28 0.72 5.95
N GLU A 37 -11.68 -0.31 6.70
CA GLU A 37 -10.92 -0.71 7.89
C GLU A 37 -9.54 -1.21 7.53
N SER A 38 -9.40 -1.90 6.41
CA SER A 38 -8.09 -2.35 5.93
C SER A 38 -7.21 -1.15 5.60
N LEU A 39 -7.76 -0.14 4.96
CA LEU A 39 -7.01 1.06 4.61
C LEU A 39 -6.55 1.84 5.84
N LYS A 40 -7.33 1.82 6.90
CA LYS A 40 -6.98 2.49 8.15
C LYS A 40 -5.77 1.85 8.84
N LYS A 41 -5.46 0.62 8.52
CA LYS A 41 -4.32 -0.09 9.11
C LYS A 41 -2.99 0.33 8.49
N ILE A 42 -3.01 1.12 7.44
CA ILE A 42 -1.79 1.56 6.78
C ILE A 42 -1.08 2.55 7.70
N SER A 43 0.07 2.13 8.20
CA SER A 43 0.87 2.94 9.11
C SER A 43 2.21 3.32 8.49
N SER A 44 2.20 3.54 7.18
CA SER A 44 3.39 3.91 6.45
C SER A 44 3.85 5.32 6.81
N SER A 45 5.15 5.51 6.89
CA SER A 45 5.73 6.85 7.02
C SER A 45 5.70 7.61 5.69
N ASN A 46 5.39 6.92 4.60
CA ASN A 46 5.33 7.53 3.27
C ASN A 46 3.98 8.19 3.06
N LYS A 47 3.92 9.50 3.25
CA LYS A 47 2.69 10.26 3.12
C LYS A 47 2.24 10.44 1.68
N LYS A 48 3.04 10.01 0.71
CA LYS A 48 2.70 10.12 -0.71
C LYS A 48 1.84 8.97 -1.21
N ILE A 49 1.66 7.94 -0.39
CA ILE A 49 0.81 6.81 -0.77
C ILE A 49 -0.64 7.26 -0.81
N ILE A 50 -1.29 6.99 -1.93
CA ILE A 50 -2.71 7.30 -2.11
C ILE A 50 -3.53 6.07 -1.73
N LYS A 51 -4.39 6.23 -0.74
CA LYS A 51 -5.30 5.17 -0.29
C LYS A 51 -6.62 5.34 -0.99
N THR A 52 -7.14 4.27 -1.58
CA THR A 52 -8.37 4.36 -2.33
C THR A 52 -9.20 3.08 -2.19
N ARG A 53 -10.52 3.24 -2.25
CA ARG A 53 -11.47 2.12 -2.29
C ARG A 53 -11.84 1.75 -3.72
N GLU A 54 -11.43 2.55 -4.66
CA GLU A 54 -11.72 2.33 -6.07
C GLU A 54 -10.64 1.49 -6.73
N ILE A 55 -11.06 0.43 -7.35
CA ILE A 55 -10.17 -0.49 -8.05
C ILE A 55 -10.36 -0.34 -9.55
#